data_c7edcf7fbc8826d86df57e1fe519c7bd
#
_entry.id   c7edcf7fbc8826d86df57e1fe519c7bd
#
_cell.length_a   1.000
_cell.length_b   1.000
_cell.length_c   1.000
_cell.angle_alpha   90.00
_cell.angle_beta   90.00
_cell.angle_gamma   90.00
#
_symmetry.space_group_name_H-M   'P 1'
#
loop_
_entity.id
_entity.type
_entity.pdbx_description
1 polymer ?
#
loop_
_entity_poly.entity_id
_entity_poly.type
_entity_poly.pdbx_seq_one_letter_code
_entity_poly.pdbx_strand_id
1 'polypeptide(L)'
;MRWARLIERGPVLDVASGSGRHAALLAERGFAVLAVDKGDPVSGPGIEFVKANLEDGSPWPFAGRRFAGIVVTNYLHRPLLPILVESLEEGGVLIYETFMLGNERYGRPSNPHFLLRPGELLEAFSALTIVAFEQGVQERPKKAVVQRICVLRGPAGSVKIDP
;
A
#
# COMPACT_ATOMS: atom_id res chain seq x y z
N MET A 1 -9.48 -4.95 3.42
CA MET A 1 -8.10 -5.31 3.88
C MET A 1 -7.97 -6.83 4.04
N ARG A 2 -8.23 -7.54 2.95
CA ARG A 2 -8.29 -9.01 2.90
C ARG A 2 -7.00 -9.68 3.41
N TRP A 3 -5.84 -9.16 3.03
CA TRP A 3 -4.54 -9.76 3.34
C TRP A 3 -3.85 -9.20 4.59
N ALA A 4 -4.47 -8.26 5.32
CA ALA A 4 -3.88 -7.71 6.55
C ALA A 4 -3.58 -8.77 7.63
N ARG A 5 -4.25 -9.93 7.56
CA ARG A 5 -3.99 -11.09 8.44
C ARG A 5 -2.60 -11.70 8.26
N LEU A 6 -1.95 -11.43 7.11
CA LEU A 6 -0.60 -11.89 6.82
C LEU A 6 0.48 -11.02 7.46
N ILE A 7 0.12 -9.81 7.90
CA ILE A 7 1.03 -8.95 8.65
C ILE A 7 1.12 -9.54 10.06
N GLU A 8 2.31 -9.94 10.43
CA GLU A 8 2.58 -10.40 11.78
C GLU A 8 2.75 -9.23 12.75
N ARG A 9 3.44 -9.41 13.86
CA ARG A 9 3.70 -8.32 14.80
C ARG A 9 4.72 -7.34 14.26
N GLY A 10 4.50 -6.07 14.50
CA GLY A 10 5.45 -5.02 14.13
C GLY A 10 4.76 -3.73 13.68
N PRO A 11 5.53 -2.70 13.35
CA PRO A 11 5.00 -1.44 12.88
C PRO A 11 4.45 -1.58 11.46
N VAL A 12 3.32 -0.92 11.20
CA VAL A 12 2.67 -0.86 9.88
C VAL A 12 2.65 0.57 9.38
N LEU A 13 3.06 0.76 8.13
CA LEU A 13 3.03 2.06 7.45
C LEU A 13 1.80 2.16 6.54
N ASP A 14 0.98 3.18 6.72
CA ASP A 14 -0.10 3.58 5.82
C ASP A 14 0.36 4.76 4.96
N VAL A 15 0.68 4.50 3.70
CA VAL A 15 1.26 5.48 2.77
C VAL A 15 0.16 6.23 2.05
N ALA A 16 0.25 7.56 2.05
CA ALA A 16 -0.78 8.45 1.52
C ALA A 16 -2.13 8.13 2.18
N SER A 17 -2.14 8.18 3.50
CA SER A 17 -3.23 7.66 4.36
C SER A 17 -4.57 8.39 4.18
N GLY A 18 -4.57 9.58 3.57
CA GLY A 18 -5.77 10.38 3.36
C GLY A 18 -6.53 10.61 4.67
N SER A 19 -7.79 10.19 4.72
CA SER A 19 -8.63 10.30 5.93
C SER A 19 -8.25 9.33 7.06
N GLY A 20 -7.25 8.47 6.87
CA GLY A 20 -6.78 7.51 7.88
C GLY A 20 -7.67 6.29 8.09
N ARG A 21 -8.57 6.00 7.17
CA ARG A 21 -9.49 4.85 7.28
C ARG A 21 -8.75 3.52 7.46
N HIS A 22 -7.67 3.30 6.72
CA HIS A 22 -6.88 2.08 6.85
C HIS A 22 -6.00 2.10 8.11
N ALA A 23 -5.43 3.26 8.44
CA ALA A 23 -4.70 3.43 9.69
C ALA A 23 -5.57 3.07 10.90
N ALA A 24 -6.80 3.59 10.97
CA ALA A 24 -7.74 3.27 12.05
C ALA A 24 -8.04 1.76 12.12
N LEU A 25 -8.36 1.14 10.98
CA LEU A 25 -8.65 -0.29 10.91
C LEU A 25 -7.48 -1.17 11.37
N LEU A 26 -6.25 -0.77 11.04
CA LEU A 26 -5.05 -1.49 11.45
C LEU A 26 -4.78 -1.30 12.95
N ALA A 27 -4.95 -0.08 13.47
CA ALA A 27 -4.81 0.20 14.88
C ALA A 27 -5.84 -0.56 15.74
N GLU A 28 -7.09 -0.65 15.29
CA GLU A 28 -8.14 -1.47 15.93
C GLU A 28 -7.77 -2.96 15.98
N ARG A 29 -6.95 -3.43 15.06
CA ARG A 29 -6.40 -4.80 15.06
C ARG A 29 -5.15 -4.97 15.93
N GLY A 30 -4.74 -3.93 16.63
CA GLY A 30 -3.62 -3.96 17.57
C GLY A 30 -2.25 -3.65 16.97
N PHE A 31 -2.17 -3.19 15.72
CA PHE A 31 -0.91 -2.75 15.14
C PHE A 31 -0.52 -1.35 15.63
N ALA A 32 0.79 -1.13 15.81
CA ALA A 32 1.34 0.21 15.88
C ALA A 32 1.41 0.77 14.45
N VAL A 33 0.63 1.81 14.17
CA VAL A 33 0.48 2.36 12.82
C VAL A 33 1.18 3.69 12.69
N LEU A 34 1.96 3.84 11.64
CA LEU A 34 2.51 5.09 11.18
C LEU A 34 1.78 5.50 9.91
N ALA A 35 1.07 6.60 9.94
CA ALA A 35 0.36 7.15 8.79
C ALA A 35 1.13 8.34 8.22
N VAL A 36 1.30 8.40 6.92
CA VAL A 36 1.95 9.52 6.22
C VAL A 36 1.04 10.09 5.14
N ASP A 37 0.85 11.40 5.16
CA ASP A 37 0.10 12.13 4.14
C ASP A 37 0.52 13.60 4.12
N LYS A 38 0.26 14.30 3.01
CA LYS A 38 0.43 15.76 2.91
C LYS A 38 -0.74 16.56 3.48
N GLY A 39 -1.87 15.89 3.67
CA GLY A 39 -3.12 16.48 4.14
C GLY A 39 -3.18 16.70 5.64
N ASP A 40 -4.40 16.72 6.15
CA ASP A 40 -4.66 16.92 7.56
C ASP A 40 -4.24 15.72 8.41
N PRO A 41 -3.77 15.97 9.65
CA PRO A 41 -3.38 14.90 10.55
C PRO A 41 -4.49 13.90 10.83
N VAL A 42 -4.12 12.63 10.79
CA VAL A 42 -4.96 11.54 11.29
C VAL A 42 -4.58 11.27 12.73
N SER A 43 -5.55 11.13 13.61
CA SER A 43 -5.33 10.86 15.02
C SER A 43 -6.15 9.65 15.50
N GLY A 44 -5.65 8.95 16.49
CA GLY A 44 -6.32 7.82 17.12
C GLY A 44 -5.35 6.99 17.96
N PRO A 45 -5.86 6.17 18.88
CA PRO A 45 -5.02 5.26 19.64
C PRO A 45 -4.20 4.35 18.73
N GLY A 46 -2.89 4.26 19.00
CA GLY A 46 -1.98 3.42 18.20
C GLY A 46 -1.60 3.98 16.84
N ILE A 47 -1.97 5.23 16.51
CA ILE A 47 -1.62 5.90 15.26
C ILE A 47 -0.67 7.05 15.53
N GLU A 48 0.50 7.01 14.90
CA GLU A 48 1.42 8.13 14.77
C GLU A 48 1.25 8.72 13.36
N PHE A 49 1.18 10.05 13.23
CA PHE A 49 1.02 10.72 11.94
C PHE A 49 2.26 11.54 11.61
N VAL A 50 2.73 11.40 10.38
CA VAL A 50 3.80 12.21 9.79
C VAL A 50 3.25 13.00 8.61
N LYS A 51 3.28 14.32 8.70
CA LYS A 51 2.90 15.19 7.58
C LYS A 51 4.09 15.31 6.63
N ALA A 52 3.93 14.79 5.42
CA ALA A 52 4.95 14.88 4.37
C ALA A 52 4.32 14.85 2.97
N ASN A 53 4.87 15.66 2.07
CA ASN A 53 4.60 15.53 0.65
C ASN A 53 5.63 14.57 0.04
N LEU A 54 5.19 13.40 -0.37
CA LEU A 54 6.07 12.35 -0.91
C LEU A 54 6.49 12.62 -2.37
N GLU A 55 5.99 13.69 -2.99
CA GLU A 55 6.19 14.02 -4.41
C GLU A 55 6.99 15.32 -4.62
N ASP A 56 7.45 15.97 -3.57
CA ASP A 56 8.13 17.29 -3.65
C ASP A 56 9.66 17.20 -3.77
N GLY A 57 10.21 16.00 -3.89
CA GLY A 57 11.64 15.75 -3.95
C GLY A 57 12.34 15.72 -2.60
N SER A 58 11.62 15.90 -1.50
CA SER A 58 12.17 15.73 -0.15
C SER A 58 12.63 14.28 0.08
N PRO A 59 13.63 14.05 0.95
CA PRO A 59 14.04 12.70 1.31
C PRO A 59 12.87 11.87 1.86
N TRP A 60 12.93 10.56 1.64
CA TRP A 60 12.00 9.63 2.26
C TRP A 60 12.01 9.79 3.79
N PRO A 61 10.86 10.12 4.43
CA PRO A 61 10.84 10.47 5.86
C PRO A 61 11.18 9.30 6.79
N PHE A 62 11.20 8.09 6.27
CA PHE A 62 11.44 6.86 7.02
C PHE A 62 12.73 6.16 6.62
N ALA A 63 13.72 6.91 6.14
CA ALA A 63 15.02 6.36 5.76
C ALA A 63 15.62 5.53 6.91
N GLY A 64 16.04 4.30 6.61
CA GLY A 64 16.58 3.36 7.59
C GLY A 64 15.54 2.66 8.47
N ARG A 65 14.25 3.02 8.42
CA ARG A 65 13.18 2.29 9.09
C ARG A 65 12.65 1.17 8.21
N ARG A 66 12.23 0.09 8.85
CA ARG A 66 11.56 -1.04 8.19
C ARG A 66 10.25 -1.35 8.89
N PHE A 67 9.31 -1.92 8.12
CA PHE A 67 7.95 -2.15 8.55
C PHE A 67 7.55 -3.60 8.34
N ALA A 68 6.81 -4.16 9.30
CA ALA A 68 6.19 -5.48 9.20
C ALA A 68 5.06 -5.48 8.15
N GLY A 69 4.43 -4.33 7.95
CA GLY A 69 3.41 -4.14 6.93
C GLY A 69 3.48 -2.77 6.30
N ILE A 70 3.19 -2.70 5.01
CA ILE A 70 3.02 -1.44 4.29
C ILE A 70 1.70 -1.52 3.52
N VAL A 71 0.88 -0.50 3.64
CA VAL A 71 -0.40 -0.39 2.93
C VAL A 71 -0.40 0.86 2.08
N VAL A 72 -0.78 0.71 0.81
CA VAL A 72 -0.94 1.82 -0.14
C VAL A 72 -2.27 1.66 -0.85
N THR A 73 -3.14 2.66 -0.78
CA THR A 73 -4.45 2.62 -1.42
C THR A 73 -4.76 3.92 -2.15
N ASN A 74 -5.19 3.79 -3.40
CA ASN A 74 -5.59 4.92 -4.24
C ASN A 74 -4.49 5.98 -4.41
N TYR A 75 -3.26 5.56 -4.48
CA TYR A 75 -2.10 6.42 -4.61
C TYR A 75 -1.06 5.80 -5.54
N LEU A 76 -0.50 6.60 -6.44
CA LEU A 76 0.57 6.18 -7.34
C LEU A 76 1.60 7.28 -7.47
N HIS A 77 2.79 7.01 -6.97
CA HIS A 77 4.01 7.78 -7.22
C HIS A 77 5.14 6.80 -7.49
N ARG A 78 5.46 6.61 -8.76
CA ARG A 78 6.38 5.55 -9.23
C ARG A 78 7.76 5.57 -8.58
N PRO A 79 8.37 6.73 -8.29
CA PRO A 79 9.64 6.78 -7.58
C PRO A 79 9.64 6.11 -6.20
N LEU A 80 8.48 5.96 -5.55
CA LEU A 80 8.37 5.28 -4.27
C LEU A 80 8.38 3.75 -4.37
N LEU A 81 8.04 3.16 -5.52
CA LEU A 81 7.90 1.72 -5.63
C LEU A 81 9.14 0.94 -5.16
N PRO A 82 10.38 1.26 -5.59
CA PRO A 82 11.57 0.60 -5.06
C PRO A 82 11.84 0.91 -3.59
N ILE A 83 11.50 2.11 -3.11
CA ILE A 83 11.66 2.51 -1.72
C ILE A 83 10.78 1.67 -0.80
N LEU A 84 9.55 1.37 -1.22
CA LEU A 84 8.64 0.50 -0.46
C LEU A 84 9.19 -0.92 -0.32
N VAL A 85 9.83 -1.46 -1.36
CA VAL A 85 10.52 -2.76 -1.28
C VAL A 85 11.60 -2.76 -0.20
N GLU A 86 12.44 -1.73 -0.19
CA GLU A 86 13.53 -1.59 0.79
C GLU A 86 13.02 -1.32 2.21
N SER A 87 11.83 -0.72 2.33
CA SER A 87 11.21 -0.39 3.63
C SER A 87 10.48 -1.56 4.29
N LEU A 88 10.39 -2.71 3.64
CA LEU A 88 9.88 -3.94 4.26
C LEU A 88 10.97 -4.62 5.08
N GLU A 89 10.61 -5.07 6.28
CA GLU A 89 11.44 -6.01 7.04
C GLU A 89 11.35 -7.42 6.46
N GLU A 90 12.24 -8.31 6.86
CA GLU A 90 12.15 -9.72 6.49
C GLU A 90 10.85 -10.31 7.06
N GLY A 91 10.07 -11.01 6.24
CA GLY A 91 8.71 -11.43 6.57
C GLY A 91 7.64 -10.33 6.40
N GLY A 92 8.03 -9.12 6.08
CA GLY A 92 7.11 -8.00 5.92
C GLY A 92 6.21 -8.14 4.70
N VAL A 93 4.98 -7.61 4.82
CA VAL A 93 3.92 -7.71 3.81
C VAL A 93 3.58 -6.34 3.25
N LEU A 94 3.58 -6.21 1.93
CA LEU A 94 3.05 -5.03 1.23
C LEU A 94 1.70 -5.36 0.62
N ILE A 95 0.73 -4.51 0.89
CA ILE A 95 -0.61 -4.53 0.29
C ILE A 95 -0.79 -3.24 -0.49
N TYR A 96 -0.92 -3.34 -1.79
CA TYR A 96 -1.04 -2.18 -2.69
C TYR A 96 -2.26 -2.31 -3.58
N GLU A 97 -3.09 -1.29 -3.63
CA GLU A 97 -4.21 -1.20 -4.56
C GLU A 97 -4.34 0.23 -5.08
N THR A 98 -4.37 0.38 -6.41
CA THR A 98 -4.70 1.66 -7.02
C THR A 98 -5.28 1.47 -8.43
N PHE A 99 -5.63 2.58 -9.04
CA PHE A 99 -6.30 2.62 -10.34
C PHE A 99 -5.37 2.25 -11.49
N MET A 100 -5.94 1.66 -12.52
CA MET A 100 -5.26 1.19 -13.73
C MET A 100 -5.88 1.84 -14.98
N LEU A 101 -5.15 1.84 -16.07
CA LEU A 101 -5.65 2.25 -17.40
C LEU A 101 -6.99 1.59 -17.71
N GLY A 102 -7.91 2.37 -18.21
CA GLY A 102 -9.31 2.00 -18.40
C GLY A 102 -10.25 2.65 -17.35
N ASN A 103 -9.69 3.13 -16.21
CA ASN A 103 -10.49 3.79 -15.17
C ASN A 103 -11.09 5.12 -15.64
N GLU A 104 -10.46 5.79 -16.61
CA GLU A 104 -10.95 7.03 -17.21
C GLU A 104 -12.38 6.92 -17.77
N ARG A 105 -12.84 5.72 -18.07
CA ARG A 105 -14.23 5.44 -18.50
C ARG A 105 -15.25 5.53 -17.37
N TYR A 106 -14.79 5.42 -16.12
CA TYR A 106 -15.66 5.36 -14.94
C TYR A 106 -15.51 6.57 -14.01
N GLY A 107 -14.51 7.42 -14.27
CA GLY A 107 -14.31 8.64 -13.51
C GLY A 107 -12.84 8.95 -13.22
N ARG A 108 -12.60 9.57 -12.10
CA ARG A 108 -11.26 9.96 -11.67
C ARG A 108 -10.61 8.91 -10.76
N PRO A 109 -9.28 8.80 -10.80
CA PRO A 109 -8.35 9.50 -11.66
C PRO A 109 -8.51 9.09 -13.12
N SER A 110 -8.33 10.05 -14.03
CA SER A 110 -8.40 9.85 -15.49
C SER A 110 -7.07 10.17 -16.19
N ASN A 111 -6.18 10.88 -15.51
CA ASN A 111 -4.86 11.18 -16.05
C ASN A 111 -4.00 9.91 -16.05
N PRO A 112 -3.43 9.52 -17.22
CA PRO A 112 -2.58 8.33 -17.35
C PRO A 112 -1.39 8.26 -16.38
N HIS A 113 -0.87 9.41 -15.95
CA HIS A 113 0.21 9.46 -14.95
C HIS A 113 -0.18 8.86 -13.59
N PHE A 114 -1.46 8.84 -13.26
CA PHE A 114 -2.00 8.27 -12.02
C PHE A 114 -2.64 6.90 -12.23
N LEU A 115 -2.46 6.31 -13.41
CA LEU A 115 -3.01 5.02 -13.77
C LEU A 115 -1.89 4.02 -14.03
N LEU A 116 -1.97 2.86 -13.39
CA LEU A 116 -1.05 1.76 -13.63
C LEU A 116 -1.25 1.18 -15.03
N ARG A 117 -0.17 0.77 -15.67
CA ARG A 117 -0.23 -0.10 -16.84
C ARG A 117 -0.64 -1.52 -16.41
N PRO A 118 -1.29 -2.32 -17.26
CA PRO A 118 -1.55 -3.72 -16.96
C PRO A 118 -0.28 -4.44 -16.50
N GLY A 119 -0.36 -5.17 -15.37
CA GLY A 119 0.75 -5.92 -14.80
C GLY A 119 1.85 -5.08 -14.15
N GLU A 120 1.73 -3.77 -14.04
CA GLU A 120 2.82 -2.91 -13.56
C GLU A 120 3.24 -3.22 -12.12
N LEU A 121 2.30 -3.56 -11.23
CA LEU A 121 2.65 -3.94 -9.86
C LEU A 121 3.38 -5.29 -9.80
N LEU A 122 3.13 -6.22 -10.72
CA LEU A 122 3.91 -7.47 -10.83
C LEU A 122 5.37 -7.18 -11.18
N GLU A 123 5.61 -6.27 -12.13
CA GLU A 123 6.97 -5.85 -12.50
C GLU A 123 7.65 -5.14 -11.34
N ALA A 124 6.97 -4.17 -10.73
CA ALA A 124 7.53 -3.32 -9.67
C ALA A 124 7.96 -4.13 -8.44
N PHE A 125 7.23 -5.19 -8.12
CA PHE A 125 7.47 -6.01 -6.93
C PHE A 125 7.97 -7.42 -7.24
N SER A 126 8.53 -7.64 -8.43
CA SER A 126 9.04 -8.95 -8.88
C SER A 126 10.16 -9.53 -8.03
N ALA A 127 10.88 -8.70 -7.26
CA ALA A 127 11.90 -9.14 -6.31
C ALA A 127 11.31 -9.74 -5.01
N LEU A 128 10.01 -9.61 -4.80
CA LEU A 128 9.30 -10.13 -3.62
C LEU A 128 8.48 -11.36 -3.98
N THR A 129 8.09 -12.14 -2.97
CA THR A 129 7.15 -13.24 -3.15
C THR A 129 5.75 -12.71 -3.38
N ILE A 130 5.17 -12.99 -4.55
CA ILE A 130 3.80 -12.60 -4.87
C ILE A 130 2.85 -13.58 -4.20
N VAL A 131 2.03 -13.06 -3.28
CA VAL A 131 1.00 -13.84 -2.57
C VAL A 131 -0.32 -13.83 -3.35
N ALA A 132 -0.69 -12.67 -3.88
CA ALA A 132 -1.89 -12.50 -4.68
C ALA A 132 -1.75 -11.30 -5.62
N PHE A 133 -2.36 -11.41 -6.79
CA PHE A 133 -2.45 -10.34 -7.76
C PHE A 133 -3.82 -10.39 -8.46
N GLU A 134 -4.45 -9.25 -8.56
CA GLU A 134 -5.71 -9.08 -9.26
C GLU A 134 -5.68 -7.78 -10.07
N GLN A 135 -6.26 -7.82 -11.27
CA GLN A 135 -6.47 -6.60 -12.06
C GLN A 135 -7.77 -6.70 -12.84
N GLY A 136 -8.45 -5.58 -13.02
CA GLY A 136 -9.68 -5.53 -13.79
C GLY A 136 -10.71 -4.56 -13.22
N VAL A 137 -11.95 -4.75 -13.63
CA VAL A 137 -13.08 -3.93 -13.19
C VAL A 137 -13.60 -4.44 -11.86
N GLN A 138 -13.64 -3.55 -10.86
CA GLN A 138 -14.43 -3.76 -9.65
C GLN A 138 -15.76 -3.04 -9.77
N GLU A 139 -16.83 -3.63 -9.26
CA GLU A 139 -18.16 -3.02 -9.24
C GLU A 139 -18.45 -2.28 -7.93
N ARG A 140 -17.83 -2.71 -6.84
CA ARG A 140 -18.09 -2.16 -5.49
C ARG A 140 -16.78 -1.80 -4.78
N PRO A 141 -16.78 -0.79 -3.91
CA PRO A 141 -17.89 0.11 -3.53
C PRO A 141 -18.30 1.09 -4.63
N LYS A 142 -17.40 1.35 -5.59
CA LYS A 142 -17.59 2.19 -6.77
C LYS A 142 -16.97 1.47 -7.96
N LYS A 143 -17.64 1.58 -9.11
CA LYS A 143 -17.10 1.01 -10.36
C LYS A 143 -15.79 1.69 -10.73
N ALA A 144 -14.75 0.90 -10.92
CA ALA A 144 -13.40 1.36 -11.22
C ALA A 144 -12.58 0.27 -11.88
N VAL A 145 -11.51 0.64 -12.59
CA VAL A 145 -10.50 -0.30 -13.04
C VAL A 145 -9.31 -0.20 -12.10
N VAL A 146 -8.97 -1.29 -11.47
CA VAL A 146 -7.95 -1.34 -10.42
C VAL A 146 -6.95 -2.47 -10.67
N GLN A 147 -5.80 -2.30 -10.05
CA GLN A 147 -4.81 -3.35 -9.90
C GLN A 147 -4.45 -3.44 -8.42
N ARG A 148 -4.39 -4.65 -7.90
CA ARG A 148 -4.04 -4.90 -6.49
C ARG A 148 -3.07 -6.05 -6.36
N ILE A 149 -2.16 -5.92 -5.42
CA ILE A 149 -1.16 -6.93 -5.14
C ILE A 149 -0.95 -7.08 -3.63
N CYS A 150 -0.68 -8.30 -3.22
CA CYS A 150 -0.12 -8.62 -1.91
C CYS A 150 1.20 -9.35 -2.13
N VAL A 151 2.27 -8.82 -1.58
CA VAL A 151 3.61 -9.42 -1.67
C VAL A 151 4.24 -9.54 -0.29
N LEU A 152 5.18 -10.48 -0.16
CA LEU A 152 5.90 -10.74 1.07
C LEU A 152 7.41 -10.69 0.78
N ARG A 153 8.16 -10.06 1.68
CA ARG A 153 9.62 -10.14 1.68
C ARG A 153 10.08 -11.40 2.39
N GLY A 154 10.35 -12.44 1.66
CA GLY A 154 10.75 -13.74 2.19
C GLY A 154 10.37 -14.88 1.26
N PRO A 155 10.67 -16.12 1.65
CA PRO A 155 10.38 -17.28 0.82
C PRO A 155 8.88 -17.60 0.76
N ALA A 156 8.41 -18.08 -0.38
CA ALA A 156 7.00 -18.43 -0.59
C ALA A 156 6.48 -19.47 0.41
N GLY A 157 7.34 -20.38 0.86
CA GLY A 157 6.98 -21.42 1.82
C GLY A 157 6.65 -20.90 3.23
N SER A 158 6.91 -19.63 3.52
CA SER A 158 6.50 -19.00 4.80
C SER A 158 5.08 -18.44 4.78
N VAL A 159 4.44 -18.37 3.61
CA VAL A 159 3.11 -17.79 3.46
C VAL A 159 2.02 -18.83 3.76
N LYS A 160 1.15 -18.52 4.70
CA LYS A 160 -0.08 -19.29 4.97
C LYS A 160 -1.23 -18.66 4.21
N ILE A 161 -1.71 -19.31 3.16
CA ILE A 161 -2.77 -18.82 2.28
C ILE A 161 -4.16 -19.32 2.64
N ASP A 162 -4.27 -20.24 3.59
CA ASP A 162 -5.55 -20.76 4.06
C ASP A 162 -6.43 -19.66 4.65
N PRO A 163 -7.75 -19.74 4.48
CA PRO A 163 -8.70 -18.73 4.92
C PRO A 163 -8.78 -18.56 6.45
#